data_410618b503784b0a652512706e6637ce
#
_entry.id   410618b503784b0a652512706e6637ce
#
_cell.length_a   1.000
_cell.length_b   1.000
_cell.length_c   1.000
_cell.angle_alpha   90.00
_cell.angle_beta   90.00
_cell.angle_gamma   90.00
#
_symmetry.space_group_name_H-M   'P 1'
#
loop_
_entity.id
_entity.type
_entity.pdbx_description
1 polymer ?
#
loop_
_entity_poly.entity_id
_entity_poly.type
_entity_poly.pdbx_seq_one_letter_code
_entity_poly.pdbx_strand_id
1 'polypeptide(L)'
;MSSNFIFETPAGSLFDYTAFIEEGYESQQKNDNAAGRPGPFDEVTPEQRFAKVIEYLGHMIEETIEARVYVPRRTWKNNEPSYLDNEKMREEFVAEMFDILLFHRAVLAYAGISAQEFAEISARKMNYNSKRKDHNVNGDEPVVQNPAAELQGICPSANF
;
A
#
# COMPACT_ATOMS: atom_id res chain seq x y z
N MET A 1 -24.64 6.01 -2.56
CA MET A 1 -24.47 4.82 -1.67
C MET A 1 -22.99 4.52 -1.66
N SER A 2 -22.36 4.69 -0.49
CA SER A 2 -20.94 4.38 -0.30
C SER A 2 -20.77 2.86 -0.31
N SER A 3 -20.08 2.31 -1.30
CA SER A 3 -19.76 0.89 -1.33
C SER A 3 -18.44 0.67 -0.58
N ASN A 4 -18.54 0.14 0.63
CA ASN A 4 -17.36 -0.27 1.37
C ASN A 4 -16.64 -1.40 0.62
N PHE A 5 -15.32 -1.36 0.65
CA PHE A 5 -14.48 -2.41 0.06
C PHE A 5 -14.31 -3.53 1.10
N ILE A 6 -15.17 -4.54 1.01
CA ILE A 6 -15.24 -5.64 1.99
C ILE A 6 -14.70 -6.92 1.35
N PHE A 7 -13.81 -7.61 2.06
CA PHE A 7 -13.28 -8.92 1.67
C PHE A 7 -13.77 -10.00 2.62
N GLU A 8 -14.04 -11.17 2.07
CA GLU A 8 -14.17 -12.37 2.87
C GLU A 8 -12.77 -12.95 3.12
N THR A 9 -12.41 -13.12 4.38
CA THR A 9 -11.14 -13.73 4.76
C THR A 9 -11.22 -15.25 4.60
N PRO A 10 -10.08 -15.98 4.49
CA PRO A 10 -10.07 -17.44 4.47
C PRO A 10 -10.73 -18.08 5.69
N ALA A 11 -10.86 -17.35 6.80
CA ALA A 11 -11.56 -17.79 8.00
C ALA A 11 -13.09 -17.52 7.96
N GLY A 12 -13.61 -16.98 6.84
CA GLY A 12 -15.03 -16.65 6.67
C GLY A 12 -15.49 -15.38 7.38
N SER A 13 -14.56 -14.57 7.92
CA SER A 13 -14.89 -13.24 8.46
C SER A 13 -14.84 -12.19 7.35
N LEU A 14 -15.67 -11.15 7.49
CA LEU A 14 -15.64 -9.99 6.59
C LEU A 14 -14.63 -8.97 7.10
N PHE A 15 -13.75 -8.53 6.21
CA PHE A 15 -12.80 -7.46 6.50
C PHE A 15 -13.18 -6.21 5.71
N ASP A 16 -13.51 -5.14 6.43
CA ASP A 16 -13.80 -3.83 5.83
C ASP A 16 -12.49 -3.04 5.69
N TYR A 17 -11.95 -3.06 4.48
CA TYR A 17 -10.70 -2.38 4.17
C TYR A 17 -10.85 -0.85 4.23
N THR A 18 -12.04 -0.32 3.91
CA THR A 18 -12.30 1.12 4.00
C THR A 18 -12.24 1.59 5.44
N ALA A 19 -12.93 0.88 6.35
CA ALA A 19 -12.85 1.16 7.78
C ALA A 19 -11.41 1.04 8.32
N PHE A 20 -10.67 0.03 7.90
CA PHE A 20 -9.26 -0.13 8.29
C PHE A 20 -8.39 1.07 7.86
N ILE A 21 -8.61 1.63 6.68
CA ILE A 21 -7.89 2.82 6.21
C ILE A 21 -8.30 4.05 7.03
N GLU A 22 -9.60 4.26 7.28
CA GLU A 22 -10.12 5.37 8.07
C GLU A 22 -9.60 5.38 9.50
N GLU A 23 -9.62 4.23 10.18
CA GLU A 23 -9.02 4.06 11.52
C GLU A 23 -7.53 4.41 11.53
N GLY A 24 -6.82 4.09 10.45
CA GLY A 24 -5.42 4.45 10.28
C GLY A 24 -5.20 5.96 10.21
N TYR A 25 -6.08 6.67 9.52
CA TYR A 25 -6.01 8.14 9.42
C TYR A 25 -6.23 8.81 10.77
N GLU A 26 -7.23 8.35 11.52
CA GLU A 26 -7.50 8.84 12.87
C GLU A 26 -6.35 8.53 13.85
N SER A 27 -5.78 7.33 13.75
CA SER A 27 -4.63 6.94 14.55
C SER A 27 -3.42 7.82 14.25
N GLN A 28 -3.13 8.08 12.98
CA GLN A 28 -2.04 8.96 12.55
C GLN A 28 -2.24 10.38 13.08
N GLN A 29 -3.45 10.93 12.98
CA GLN A 29 -3.78 12.25 13.53
C GLN A 29 -3.49 12.33 15.02
N LYS A 30 -3.93 11.31 15.80
CA LYS A 30 -3.70 11.26 17.25
C LYS A 30 -2.22 11.17 17.59
N ASN A 31 -1.47 10.34 16.88
CA ASN A 31 -0.03 10.14 17.11
C ASN A 31 0.77 11.42 16.82
N ASP A 32 0.49 12.11 15.72
CA ASP A 32 1.19 13.33 15.38
C ASP A 32 0.85 14.46 16.36
N ASN A 33 -0.41 14.61 16.75
CA ASN A 33 -0.81 15.61 17.75
C ASN A 33 -0.18 15.32 19.12
N ALA A 34 -0.11 14.05 19.54
CA ALA A 34 0.57 13.66 20.78
C ALA A 34 2.07 13.97 20.73
N ALA A 35 2.68 13.94 19.57
CA ALA A 35 4.07 14.31 19.35
C ALA A 35 4.28 15.83 19.12
N GLY A 36 3.23 16.64 19.23
CA GLY A 36 3.29 18.09 19.00
C GLY A 36 3.49 18.47 17.52
N ARG A 37 3.13 17.60 16.60
CA ARG A 37 3.21 17.82 15.15
C ARG A 37 1.81 17.92 14.56
N PRO A 38 1.62 18.70 13.48
CA PRO A 38 0.34 18.69 12.78
C PRO A 38 0.09 17.32 12.13
N GLY A 39 -1.11 16.80 12.33
CA GLY A 39 -1.57 15.55 11.71
C GLY A 39 -2.17 15.78 10.32
N PRO A 40 -2.59 14.71 9.63
CA PRO A 40 -3.09 14.79 8.26
C PRO A 40 -4.38 15.62 8.10
N PHE A 41 -5.17 15.80 9.16
CA PHE A 41 -6.41 16.57 9.14
C PHE A 41 -6.24 18.03 9.59
N ASP A 42 -5.05 18.40 10.05
CA ASP A 42 -4.77 19.77 10.44
C ASP A 42 -4.49 20.65 9.22
N GLU A 43 -4.58 21.96 9.41
CA GLU A 43 -4.19 22.92 8.37
C GLU A 43 -2.67 22.91 8.20
N VAL A 44 -2.22 22.29 7.11
CA VAL A 44 -0.82 22.23 6.69
C VAL A 44 -0.68 22.71 5.26
N THR A 45 0.47 23.33 4.95
CA THR A 45 0.74 23.76 3.58
C THR A 45 0.94 22.56 2.63
N PRO A 46 0.73 22.76 1.32
CA PRO A 46 1.03 21.71 0.33
C PRO A 46 2.46 21.17 0.44
N GLU A 47 3.44 22.03 0.72
CA GLU A 47 4.84 21.66 0.88
C GLU A 47 5.04 20.77 2.12
N GLN A 48 4.37 21.09 3.22
CA GLN A 48 4.42 20.27 4.44
C GLN A 48 3.78 18.89 4.20
N ARG A 49 2.65 18.84 3.50
CA ARG A 49 2.01 17.56 3.10
C ARG A 49 2.95 16.73 2.24
N PHE A 50 3.55 17.35 1.22
CA PHE A 50 4.47 16.68 0.31
C PHE A 50 5.70 16.13 1.04
N ALA A 51 6.28 16.93 1.96
CA ALA A 51 7.40 16.48 2.79
C ALA A 51 7.02 15.25 3.62
N LYS A 52 5.82 15.22 4.21
CA LYS A 52 5.31 14.07 4.97
C LYS A 52 5.10 12.83 4.09
N VAL A 53 4.54 12.99 2.91
CA VAL A 53 4.39 11.88 1.95
C VAL A 53 5.76 11.26 1.62
N ILE A 54 6.78 12.09 1.35
CA ILE A 54 8.14 11.60 1.07
C ILE A 54 8.76 10.91 2.29
N GLU A 55 8.60 11.48 3.49
CA GLU A 55 9.08 10.91 4.75
C GLU A 55 8.52 9.50 4.95
N TYR A 56 7.20 9.33 4.87
CA TYR A 56 6.55 8.03 5.07
C TYR A 56 6.80 7.02 3.94
N LEU A 57 6.98 7.48 2.70
CA LEU A 57 7.46 6.60 1.62
C LEU A 57 8.89 6.10 1.91
N GLY A 58 9.74 6.93 2.53
CA GLY A 58 11.06 6.53 3.01
C GLY A 58 10.97 5.41 4.05
N HIS A 59 10.15 5.59 5.08
CA HIS A 59 9.92 4.56 6.10
C HIS A 59 9.39 3.25 5.50
N MET A 60 8.44 3.29 4.57
CA MET A 60 7.99 2.08 3.88
C MET A 60 9.13 1.32 3.17
N ILE A 61 10.12 2.04 2.64
CA ILE A 61 11.29 1.41 2.02
C ILE A 61 12.18 0.77 3.09
N GLU A 62 12.37 1.43 4.23
CA GLU A 62 13.14 0.92 5.36
C GLU A 62 12.53 -0.38 5.88
N GLU A 63 11.23 -0.39 6.21
CA GLU A 63 10.52 -1.61 6.67
C GLU A 63 10.53 -2.72 5.60
N THR A 64 10.45 -2.37 4.33
CA THR A 64 10.57 -3.35 3.24
C THR A 64 11.96 -4.01 3.23
N ILE A 65 13.01 -3.26 3.54
CA ILE A 65 14.37 -3.77 3.64
C ILE A 65 14.50 -4.68 4.87
N GLU A 66 13.88 -4.31 6.00
CA GLU A 66 13.86 -5.09 7.23
C GLU A 66 13.09 -6.40 7.04
N ALA A 67 11.87 -6.34 6.49
CA ALA A 67 11.10 -7.53 6.12
C ALA A 67 11.88 -8.47 5.18
N ARG A 68 12.70 -7.91 4.29
CA ARG A 68 13.51 -8.68 3.33
C ARG A 68 14.55 -9.57 4.00
N VAL A 69 14.99 -9.26 5.22
CA VAL A 69 15.96 -10.08 5.98
C VAL A 69 15.38 -11.48 6.27
N TYR A 70 14.08 -11.59 6.44
CA TYR A 70 13.38 -12.83 6.76
C TYR A 70 13.06 -13.71 5.52
N VAL A 71 13.33 -13.19 4.30
CA VAL A 71 13.04 -13.91 3.06
C VAL A 71 14.34 -14.35 2.38
N PRO A 72 14.49 -15.64 1.98
CA PRO A 72 15.68 -16.14 1.30
C PRO A 72 16.01 -15.29 0.06
N ARG A 73 17.25 -14.85 -0.05
CA ARG A 73 17.68 -13.99 -1.18
C ARG A 73 17.64 -14.69 -2.53
N ARG A 74 17.64 -16.02 -2.57
CA ARG A 74 17.76 -16.83 -3.79
C ARG A 74 16.92 -18.09 -3.68
N THR A 75 15.64 -17.98 -3.90
CA THR A 75 14.70 -19.11 -3.87
C THR A 75 15.03 -20.23 -4.88
N TRP A 76 15.78 -19.93 -5.94
CA TRP A 76 16.21 -20.88 -6.97
C TRP A 76 17.55 -21.57 -6.66
N LYS A 77 18.28 -21.13 -5.66
CA LYS A 77 19.52 -21.78 -5.19
C LYS A 77 19.23 -22.63 -3.97
N ASN A 78 18.44 -23.64 -4.16
CA ASN A 78 18.11 -24.75 -3.29
C ASN A 78 18.83 -24.85 -1.93
N ASN A 79 18.08 -25.09 -0.89
CA ASN A 79 18.43 -25.58 0.44
C ASN A 79 18.79 -24.54 1.51
N GLU A 80 18.57 -23.25 1.30
CA GLU A 80 18.49 -22.37 2.46
C GLU A 80 17.09 -22.57 3.09
N PRO A 81 17.02 -22.94 4.38
CA PRO A 81 15.73 -23.08 5.05
C PRO A 81 14.99 -21.74 4.97
N SER A 82 13.70 -21.80 4.68
CA SER A 82 12.85 -20.61 4.76
C SER A 82 12.89 -20.14 6.20
N TYR A 83 13.36 -18.92 6.45
CA TYR A 83 13.29 -18.32 7.77
C TYR A 83 11.83 -18.23 8.26
N LEU A 84 10.86 -18.21 7.34
CA LEU A 84 9.43 -18.20 7.64
C LEU A 84 8.90 -19.52 8.22
N ASP A 85 9.69 -20.61 8.19
CA ASP A 85 9.38 -21.86 8.86
C ASP A 85 9.66 -21.80 10.37
N ASN A 86 10.40 -20.79 10.82
CA ASN A 86 10.62 -20.48 12.23
C ASN A 86 9.54 -19.52 12.72
N GLU A 87 8.78 -19.92 13.74
CA GLU A 87 7.64 -19.15 14.28
C GLU A 87 8.04 -17.71 14.66
N LYS A 88 9.15 -17.54 15.38
CA LYS A 88 9.63 -16.22 15.78
C LYS A 88 9.98 -15.33 14.59
N MET A 89 10.69 -15.86 13.60
CA MET A 89 11.05 -15.12 12.40
C MET A 89 9.83 -14.77 11.54
N ARG A 90 8.82 -15.64 11.58
CA ARG A 90 7.55 -15.38 10.93
C ARG A 90 6.79 -14.26 11.61
N GLU A 91 6.78 -14.22 12.95
CA GLU A 91 6.18 -13.12 13.71
C GLU A 91 6.87 -11.78 13.40
N GLU A 92 8.19 -11.72 13.41
CA GLU A 92 8.97 -10.53 13.07
C GLU A 92 8.67 -10.09 11.62
N PHE A 93 8.67 -11.00 10.66
CA PHE A 93 8.31 -10.68 9.28
C PHE A 93 6.90 -10.06 9.17
N VAL A 94 5.94 -10.60 9.91
CA VAL A 94 4.57 -10.08 9.91
C VAL A 94 4.52 -8.70 10.55
N ALA A 95 5.33 -8.43 11.58
CA ALA A 95 5.44 -7.12 12.22
C ALA A 95 5.93 -6.07 11.21
N GLU A 96 7.03 -6.33 10.50
CA GLU A 96 7.54 -5.41 9.46
C GLU A 96 6.51 -5.17 8.33
N MET A 97 5.83 -6.23 7.91
CA MET A 97 4.76 -6.09 6.91
C MET A 97 3.58 -5.25 7.43
N PHE A 98 3.31 -5.29 8.72
CA PHE A 98 2.29 -4.45 9.33
C PHE A 98 2.73 -2.99 9.40
N ASP A 99 4.00 -2.71 9.71
CA ASP A 99 4.55 -1.35 9.72
C ASP A 99 4.52 -0.71 8.33
N ILE A 100 4.81 -1.47 7.26
CA ILE A 100 4.59 -1.02 5.89
C ILE A 100 3.13 -0.58 5.67
N LEU A 101 2.15 -1.33 6.19
CA LEU A 101 0.73 -0.96 6.07
C LEU A 101 0.39 0.30 6.88
N LEU A 102 1.01 0.49 8.05
CA LEU A 102 0.83 1.71 8.85
C LEU A 102 1.33 2.93 8.08
N PHE A 103 2.55 2.88 7.55
CA PHE A 103 3.12 3.98 6.76
C PHE A 103 2.36 4.20 5.44
N HIS A 104 1.90 3.13 4.79
CA HIS A 104 1.04 3.26 3.62
C HIS A 104 -0.22 4.10 3.91
N ARG A 105 -0.90 3.85 5.05
CA ARG A 105 -2.06 4.65 5.46
C ARG A 105 -1.70 6.10 5.72
N ALA A 106 -0.55 6.36 6.36
CA ALA A 106 -0.05 7.71 6.60
C ALA A 106 0.20 8.45 5.27
N VAL A 107 0.82 7.79 4.28
CA VAL A 107 1.02 8.34 2.93
C VAL A 107 -0.31 8.76 2.32
N LEU A 108 -1.34 7.90 2.34
CA LEU A 108 -2.65 8.22 1.79
C LEU A 108 -3.30 9.41 2.50
N ALA A 109 -3.23 9.43 3.84
CA ALA A 109 -3.80 10.49 4.66
C ALA A 109 -3.16 11.86 4.35
N TYR A 110 -1.83 11.93 4.32
CA TYR A 110 -1.12 13.18 3.99
C TYR A 110 -1.23 13.56 2.51
N ALA A 111 -1.42 12.60 1.61
CA ALA A 111 -1.76 12.89 0.21
C ALA A 111 -3.18 13.41 0.03
N GLY A 112 -4.01 13.41 1.08
CA GLY A 112 -5.40 13.87 1.03
C GLY A 112 -6.32 12.90 0.29
N ILE A 113 -5.94 11.64 0.16
CA ILE A 113 -6.73 10.60 -0.50
C ILE A 113 -7.68 9.99 0.52
N SER A 114 -8.98 10.08 0.29
CA SER A 114 -9.96 9.45 1.17
C SER A 114 -9.93 7.91 1.04
N ALA A 115 -10.37 7.21 2.09
CA ALA A 115 -10.48 5.75 2.06
C ALA A 115 -11.42 5.28 0.92
N GLN A 116 -12.50 6.00 0.68
CA GLN A 116 -13.42 5.74 -0.42
C GLN A 116 -12.76 5.90 -1.79
N GLU A 117 -12.05 7.00 -2.02
CA GLU A 117 -11.31 7.24 -3.26
C GLU A 117 -10.25 6.16 -3.51
N PHE A 118 -9.49 5.79 -2.46
CA PHE A 118 -8.53 4.71 -2.54
C PHE A 118 -9.19 3.38 -2.91
N ALA A 119 -10.31 3.03 -2.27
CA ALA A 119 -11.06 1.81 -2.57
C ALA A 119 -11.55 1.77 -4.03
N GLU A 120 -12.09 2.88 -4.54
CA GLU A 120 -12.56 2.97 -5.92
C GLU A 120 -11.43 2.84 -6.95
N ILE A 121 -10.30 3.52 -6.71
CA ILE A 121 -9.12 3.43 -7.59
C ILE A 121 -8.56 2.01 -7.56
N SER A 122 -8.46 1.41 -6.36
CA SER A 122 -7.96 0.04 -6.18
C SER A 122 -8.85 -0.98 -6.91
N ALA A 123 -10.17 -0.86 -6.81
CA ALA A 123 -11.11 -1.73 -7.51
C ALA A 123 -10.95 -1.63 -9.05
N ARG A 124 -10.78 -0.41 -9.58
CA ARG A 124 -10.49 -0.22 -11.02
C ARG A 124 -9.17 -0.86 -11.42
N LYS A 125 -8.13 -0.71 -10.60
CA LYS A 125 -6.81 -1.31 -10.85
C LYS A 125 -6.86 -2.84 -10.82
N MET A 126 -7.58 -3.41 -9.85
CA MET A 126 -7.76 -4.86 -9.76
C MET A 126 -8.51 -5.41 -10.98
N ASN A 127 -9.61 -4.75 -11.40
CA ASN A 127 -10.35 -5.12 -12.60
C ASN A 127 -9.50 -5.03 -13.88
N TYR A 128 -8.67 -4.01 -13.98
CA TYR A 128 -7.68 -3.89 -15.07
C TYR A 128 -6.70 -5.07 -15.05
N ASN A 129 -6.10 -5.35 -13.89
CA ASN A 129 -5.13 -6.43 -13.75
C ASN A 129 -5.73 -7.81 -14.05
N SER A 130 -6.99 -8.06 -13.65
CA SER A 130 -7.68 -9.34 -13.92
C SER A 130 -7.96 -9.57 -15.42
N LYS A 131 -8.05 -8.49 -16.19
CA LYS A 131 -8.24 -8.55 -17.66
C LYS A 131 -6.94 -8.60 -18.45
N ARG A 132 -5.78 -8.32 -17.80
CA ARG A 132 -4.50 -8.53 -18.46
C ARG A 132 -4.34 -10.02 -18.71
N LYS A 133 -4.27 -10.40 -19.98
CA LYS A 133 -3.83 -11.74 -20.35
C LYS A 133 -2.44 -11.93 -19.75
N ASP A 134 -2.26 -13.00 -18.99
CA ASP A 134 -0.99 -13.31 -18.37
C ASP A 134 0.13 -13.17 -19.40
N HIS A 135 1.19 -12.50 -18.98
CA HIS A 135 2.35 -12.31 -19.82
C HIS A 135 2.88 -13.68 -20.24
N ASN A 136 2.47 -14.09 -21.43
CA ASN A 136 3.18 -14.98 -22.31
C ASN A 136 3.86 -16.21 -21.73
N VAL A 137 3.12 -17.27 -21.64
CA VAL A 137 3.71 -18.61 -21.67
C VAL A 137 4.17 -19.00 -23.10
N ASN A 138 3.79 -18.25 -24.15
CA ASN A 138 3.97 -18.63 -25.56
C ASN A 138 4.75 -17.64 -26.44
N GLY A 139 5.51 -16.72 -25.87
CA GLY A 139 6.54 -15.97 -26.66
C GLY A 139 6.04 -14.94 -27.68
N ASP A 140 4.73 -14.64 -27.76
CA ASP A 140 4.23 -13.56 -28.60
C ASP A 140 4.50 -12.20 -27.94
N GLU A 141 5.09 -11.25 -28.66
CA GLU A 141 5.45 -9.94 -28.12
C GLU A 141 4.27 -9.26 -27.43
N PRO A 142 4.44 -8.73 -26.21
CA PRO A 142 3.38 -8.02 -25.53
C PRO A 142 3.03 -6.78 -26.34
N VAL A 143 1.77 -6.64 -26.74
CA VAL A 143 1.24 -5.33 -27.13
C VAL A 143 1.30 -4.46 -25.89
N VAL A 144 2.33 -3.63 -25.81
CA VAL A 144 2.48 -2.61 -24.78
C VAL A 144 1.42 -1.55 -25.03
N GLN A 145 0.20 -1.82 -24.60
CA GLN A 145 -0.74 -0.73 -24.35
C GLN A 145 -0.18 0.03 -23.15
N ASN A 146 0.31 1.24 -23.42
CA ASN A 146 0.92 2.10 -22.44
C ASN A 146 -0.11 2.39 -21.31
N PRO A 147 0.03 1.81 -20.10
CA PRO A 147 -0.91 2.04 -19.02
C PRO A 147 -0.96 3.51 -18.58
N ALA A 148 0.07 4.28 -18.92
CA ALA A 148 0.08 5.73 -18.67
C ALA A 148 -0.96 6.49 -19.52
N ALA A 149 -1.37 5.96 -20.68
CA ALA A 149 -2.39 6.62 -21.50
C ALA A 149 -3.80 6.49 -20.93
N GLU A 150 -4.11 5.37 -20.25
CA GLU A 150 -5.39 5.19 -19.57
C GLU A 150 -5.42 5.91 -18.21
N LEU A 151 -4.28 6.06 -17.55
CA LEU A 151 -4.15 6.82 -16.30
C LEU A 151 -4.19 8.33 -16.53
N GLN A 152 -3.85 8.84 -17.73
CA GLN A 152 -3.98 10.25 -18.08
C GLN A 152 -5.43 10.77 -18.03
N GLY A 153 -6.41 9.89 -18.18
CA GLY A 153 -7.84 10.22 -17.99
C GLY A 153 -8.28 10.26 -16.52
N ILE A 154 -7.45 9.79 -15.59
CA ILE A 154 -7.76 9.65 -14.17
C ILE A 154 -7.06 10.74 -13.32
N CYS A 155 -5.92 11.25 -13.78
CA CYS A 155 -5.25 12.40 -13.17
C CYS A 155 -5.36 13.60 -14.10
N PRO A 156 -6.25 14.59 -13.84
CA PRO A 156 -6.18 15.86 -14.52
C PRO A 156 -4.90 16.58 -14.07
N SER A 157 -3.92 16.62 -14.97
CA SER A 157 -2.78 17.55 -14.96
C SER A 157 -1.97 17.63 -13.65
N ALA A 158 -1.10 16.69 -13.39
CA ALA A 158 0.15 16.99 -12.73
C ALA A 158 1.12 17.51 -13.83
N ASN A 159 1.10 18.79 -14.07
CA ASN A 159 2.21 19.47 -14.74
C ASN A 159 3.34 19.58 -13.71
N PHE A 160 4.36 18.77 -13.84
CA PHE A 160 5.66 18.94 -13.21
C PHE A 160 6.53 19.86 -14.07
#